data_35bbb15fa39cec067b23bbcae79859eb
#
_entry.id   35bbb15fa39cec067b23bbcae79859eb
#
_cell.length_a   1.000
_cell.length_b   1.000
_cell.length_c   1.000
_cell.angle_alpha   90.00
_cell.angle_beta   90.00
_cell.angle_gamma   90.00
#
_symmetry.space_group_name_H-M   'P 1'
#
loop_
_entity.id
_entity.type
_entity.pdbx_description
1 polymer ?
#
loop_
_entity_poly.entity_id
_entity_poly.type
_entity_poly.pdbx_seq_one_letter_code
_entity_poly.pdbx_strand_id
1 'polypeptide(L)'
;LLCRYLLAESEHVCKHLRRTIMRNFVIIALAALTLACTPEPSIDVLCTTSVVADAARQLLPEEISVQALMQSNIDPHSYKPVESDVAKLSNAGVILHNGLHLEGKMTDILEKVGQQKPVYAMSSALRSHDLIEVGPNTYDPHIWFDLQLWNRCVGELALFLKGEFPQHSAAIESNAMDYFSELVAAHDEFVLAINEVPDSVRALVTAHDAFSYFGRAYGIEVHGLQGISTAAEFGIRDMTSSAQFILDRNLSTVFIETSVNSKSIEALQEAVEQKGGKVRIGAPLFSDALGAEGTPEATLIGAFTHNTIQILKSFN
;
A
#
# COMPACT_ATOMS: atom_id res chain seq x y z
N LEU A 1 24.24 39.30 74.46
CA LEU A 1 25.02 38.20 73.86
C LEU A 1 24.14 37.10 73.29
N LEU A 2 23.07 36.71 73.99
CA LEU A 2 22.13 35.62 73.60
C LEU A 2 21.40 35.91 72.27
N CYS A 3 21.00 37.14 71.99
CA CYS A 3 20.23 37.50 70.79
C CYS A 3 21.08 37.40 69.47
N ARG A 4 22.39 37.61 69.54
CA ARG A 4 23.29 37.42 68.37
C ARG A 4 23.57 35.96 68.06
N TYR A 5 23.51 35.09 69.07
CA TYR A 5 23.68 33.66 68.85
C TYR A 5 22.47 33.00 68.15
N LEU A 6 21.25 33.35 68.55
CA LEU A 6 20.02 32.85 67.98
C LEU A 6 19.81 33.32 66.51
N LEU A 7 20.29 34.52 66.16
CA LEU A 7 20.22 35.01 64.77
C LEU A 7 21.22 34.28 63.85
N ALA A 8 22.43 33.95 64.35
CA ALA A 8 23.42 33.23 63.56
C ALA A 8 23.05 31.76 63.30
N GLU A 9 22.39 31.08 64.25
CA GLU A 9 21.86 29.72 64.02
C GLU A 9 20.67 29.71 63.02
N SER A 10 19.78 30.70 63.06
CA SER A 10 18.67 30.78 62.13
C SER A 10 19.11 31.01 60.68
N GLU A 11 20.20 31.81 60.45
CA GLU A 11 20.78 32.01 59.13
C GLU A 11 21.44 30.73 58.60
N HIS A 12 22.12 29.97 59.48
CA HIS A 12 22.77 28.70 59.08
C HIS A 12 21.73 27.64 58.70
N VAL A 13 20.65 27.48 59.45
CA VAL A 13 19.55 26.56 59.17
C VAL A 13 18.82 26.95 57.87
N CYS A 14 18.58 28.27 57.67
CA CYS A 14 17.95 28.75 56.45
C CYS A 14 18.83 28.53 55.17
N LYS A 15 20.13 28.72 55.28
CA LYS A 15 21.09 28.41 54.16
C LYS A 15 21.17 26.93 53.86
N HIS A 16 21.16 26.08 54.91
CA HIS A 16 21.16 24.61 54.72
C HIS A 16 19.87 24.13 54.09
N LEU A 17 18.74 24.62 54.53
CA LEU A 17 17.40 24.29 53.98
C LEU A 17 17.29 24.73 52.52
N ARG A 18 17.70 25.94 52.17
CA ARG A 18 17.74 26.41 50.78
C ARG A 18 18.63 25.54 49.86
N ARG A 19 19.84 25.14 50.34
CA ARG A 19 20.74 24.27 49.58
C ARG A 19 20.13 22.90 49.38
N THR A 20 19.45 22.33 50.36
CA THR A 20 18.83 21.02 50.29
C THR A 20 17.63 21.03 49.32
N ILE A 21 16.79 22.08 49.39
CA ILE A 21 15.65 22.29 48.49
C ILE A 21 16.14 22.45 47.03
N MET A 22 17.15 23.31 46.80
CA MET A 22 17.73 23.51 45.47
C MET A 22 18.35 22.21 44.88
N ARG A 23 19.07 21.44 45.73
CA ARG A 23 19.66 20.17 45.32
C ARG A 23 18.58 19.14 44.94
N ASN A 24 17.49 19.04 45.70
CA ASN A 24 16.40 18.16 45.40
C ASN A 24 15.60 18.61 44.17
N PHE A 25 15.43 19.92 43.95
CA PHE A 25 14.83 20.45 42.71
C PHE A 25 15.67 20.16 41.46
N VAL A 26 16.99 20.26 41.56
CA VAL A 26 17.89 19.94 40.45
C VAL A 26 17.87 18.44 40.15
N ILE A 27 17.82 17.56 41.18
CA ILE A 27 17.72 16.10 40.97
C ILE A 27 16.36 15.73 40.35
N ILE A 28 15.26 16.34 40.76
CA ILE A 28 13.93 16.12 40.18
C ILE A 28 13.87 16.66 38.74
N ALA A 29 14.48 17.79 38.44
CA ALA A 29 14.56 18.34 37.09
C ALA A 29 15.41 17.48 36.16
N LEU A 30 16.55 16.93 36.64
CA LEU A 30 17.36 15.96 35.88
C LEU A 30 16.62 14.64 35.65
N ALA A 31 15.89 14.14 36.64
CA ALA A 31 15.07 12.92 36.48
C ALA A 31 13.90 13.12 35.52
N ALA A 32 13.31 14.33 35.48
CA ALA A 32 12.25 14.67 34.52
C ALA A 32 12.77 14.78 33.07
N LEU A 33 14.03 15.21 32.87
CA LEU A 33 14.62 15.25 31.52
C LEU A 33 14.93 13.86 30.95
N THR A 34 15.13 12.85 31.80
CA THR A 34 15.39 11.48 31.31
C THR A 34 14.12 10.71 30.92
N LEU A 35 12.93 11.18 31.34
CA LEU A 35 11.65 10.59 30.94
C LEU A 35 11.10 11.15 29.61
N ALA A 36 11.72 12.16 29.03
CA ALA A 36 11.22 12.83 27.82
C ALA A 36 11.75 12.22 26.50
N CYS A 37 12.58 11.19 26.56
CA CYS A 37 13.02 10.42 25.39
C CYS A 37 12.44 9.01 25.48
N THR A 38 11.14 8.87 25.25
CA THR A 38 10.62 7.59 24.76
C THR A 38 11.13 7.48 23.33
N PRO A 39 12.00 6.50 23.00
CA PRO A 39 12.31 6.27 21.60
C PRO A 39 10.97 6.05 20.89
N GLU A 40 10.78 6.67 19.72
CA GLU A 40 9.67 6.29 18.86
C GLU A 40 9.72 4.76 18.68
N PRO A 41 8.58 4.05 18.74
CA PRO A 41 8.57 2.61 18.55
C PRO A 41 9.30 2.29 17.25
N SER A 42 10.31 1.43 17.31
CA SER A 42 11.04 0.98 16.13
C SER A 42 10.05 0.31 15.19
N ILE A 43 10.05 0.70 13.93
CA ILE A 43 9.28 0.02 12.88
C ILE A 43 10.16 -1.14 12.42
N ASP A 44 9.71 -2.39 12.65
CA ASP A 44 10.50 -3.54 12.21
C ASP A 44 10.47 -3.66 10.69
N VAL A 45 9.28 -3.56 10.10
CA VAL A 45 9.06 -3.62 8.64
C VAL A 45 8.23 -2.43 8.18
N LEU A 46 8.78 -1.62 7.29
CA LEU A 46 8.07 -0.53 6.62
C LEU A 46 7.82 -0.90 5.17
N CYS A 47 6.56 -0.92 4.79
CA CYS A 47 6.11 -1.16 3.43
C CYS A 47 5.73 0.16 2.75
N THR A 48 5.95 0.27 1.45
CA THR A 48 5.57 1.48 0.72
C THR A 48 4.07 1.60 0.57
N THR A 49 3.38 0.52 0.20
CA THR A 49 1.94 0.51 -0.07
C THR A 49 1.20 -0.41 0.90
N SER A 50 -0.13 -0.24 1.00
CA SER A 50 -1.00 -1.12 1.77
C SER A 50 -1.03 -2.56 1.23
N VAL A 51 -0.90 -2.76 -0.08
CA VAL A 51 -0.84 -4.09 -0.73
C VAL A 51 0.39 -4.86 -0.28
N VAL A 52 1.57 -4.21 -0.28
CA VAL A 52 2.83 -4.82 0.18
C VAL A 52 2.79 -5.06 1.70
N ALA A 53 2.16 -4.14 2.44
CA ALA A 53 2.03 -4.29 3.89
C ALA A 53 1.09 -5.44 4.28
N ASP A 54 0.02 -5.68 3.50
CA ASP A 54 -0.83 -6.84 3.70
C ASP A 54 -0.04 -8.14 3.54
N ALA A 55 0.69 -8.31 2.44
CA ALA A 55 1.53 -9.50 2.24
C ALA A 55 2.52 -9.72 3.41
N ALA A 56 3.15 -8.65 3.90
CA ALA A 56 4.06 -8.75 5.04
C ALA A 56 3.33 -9.17 6.33
N ARG A 57 2.13 -8.62 6.60
CA ARG A 57 1.32 -8.97 7.77
C ARG A 57 0.80 -10.41 7.72
N GLN A 58 0.46 -10.91 6.52
CA GLN A 58 0.05 -12.30 6.35
C GLN A 58 1.19 -13.28 6.65
N LEU A 59 2.45 -12.89 6.49
CA LEU A 59 3.60 -13.75 6.70
C LEU A 59 4.21 -13.63 8.10
N LEU A 60 4.23 -12.43 8.67
CA LEU A 60 4.93 -12.14 9.91
C LEU A 60 4.03 -12.36 11.13
N PRO A 61 4.58 -12.83 12.26
CA PRO A 61 3.84 -12.93 13.51
C PRO A 61 3.54 -11.53 14.08
N GLU A 62 2.48 -11.42 14.90
CA GLU A 62 1.94 -10.14 15.41
C GLU A 62 2.95 -9.31 16.22
N GLU A 63 3.97 -9.93 16.81
CA GLU A 63 5.02 -9.22 17.54
C GLU A 63 5.96 -8.41 16.65
N ILE A 64 5.97 -8.64 15.32
CA ILE A 64 6.74 -7.86 14.35
C ILE A 64 5.88 -6.72 13.83
N SER A 65 6.31 -5.49 14.09
CA SER A 65 5.57 -4.31 13.66
C SER A 65 5.68 -4.10 12.14
N VAL A 66 4.53 -4.10 11.44
CA VAL A 66 4.44 -3.84 10.00
C VAL A 66 3.63 -2.58 9.78
N GLN A 67 4.24 -1.57 9.15
CA GLN A 67 3.57 -0.32 8.80
C GLN A 67 3.57 -0.09 7.30
N ALA A 68 2.48 0.46 6.78
CA ALA A 68 2.43 1.00 5.43
C ALA A 68 2.71 2.51 5.46
N LEU A 69 3.56 2.98 4.55
CA LEU A 69 3.83 4.40 4.37
C LEU A 69 2.63 5.08 3.73
N MET A 70 2.13 4.50 2.64
CA MET A 70 0.92 4.91 1.94
C MET A 70 -0.25 4.04 2.39
N GLN A 71 -1.19 4.68 3.08
CA GLN A 71 -2.40 4.06 3.63
C GLN A 71 -3.49 3.89 2.56
N SER A 72 -4.69 3.47 2.97
CA SER A 72 -5.85 3.35 2.08
C SER A 72 -6.10 4.65 1.29
N ASN A 73 -6.58 4.52 0.06
CA ASN A 73 -6.90 5.62 -0.86
C ASN A 73 -5.72 6.53 -1.25
N ILE A 74 -4.48 6.12 -1.01
CA ILE A 74 -3.29 6.86 -1.46
C ILE A 74 -2.80 6.26 -2.76
N ASP A 75 -2.67 7.10 -3.78
CA ASP A 75 -2.12 6.76 -5.08
C ASP A 75 -0.58 6.74 -5.04
N PRO A 76 0.08 5.59 -5.22
CA PRO A 76 1.53 5.46 -5.16
C PRO A 76 2.26 6.12 -6.33
N HIS A 77 1.63 6.22 -7.50
CA HIS A 77 2.25 6.83 -8.69
C HIS A 77 2.49 8.33 -8.51
N SER A 78 1.56 9.01 -7.85
CA SER A 78 1.60 10.46 -7.64
C SER A 78 2.15 10.86 -6.27
N TYR A 79 2.33 9.90 -5.35
CA TYR A 79 2.77 10.14 -3.98
C TYR A 79 4.08 10.90 -3.92
N LYS A 80 4.10 11.98 -3.13
CA LYS A 80 5.30 12.79 -2.89
C LYS A 80 5.75 12.57 -1.45
N PRO A 81 6.88 11.90 -1.22
CA PRO A 81 7.36 11.67 0.13
C PRO A 81 7.68 13.00 0.83
N VAL A 82 7.36 13.06 2.10
CA VAL A 82 7.64 14.20 2.99
C VAL A 82 8.78 13.85 3.96
N GLU A 83 9.29 14.83 4.70
CA GLU A 83 10.43 14.65 5.60
C GLU A 83 10.19 13.55 6.65
N SER A 84 8.96 13.45 7.19
CA SER A 84 8.59 12.39 8.13
C SER A 84 8.68 10.99 7.51
N ASP A 85 8.44 10.84 6.21
CA ASP A 85 8.55 9.56 5.53
C ASP A 85 10.00 9.12 5.38
N VAL A 86 10.88 10.08 5.08
CA VAL A 86 12.33 9.83 5.06
C VAL A 86 12.83 9.41 6.44
N ALA A 87 12.30 10.00 7.51
CA ALA A 87 12.63 9.61 8.87
C ALA A 87 12.15 8.17 9.17
N LYS A 88 10.93 7.80 8.78
CA LYS A 88 10.42 6.42 8.92
C LYS A 88 11.28 5.42 8.14
N LEU A 89 11.60 5.71 6.87
CA LEU A 89 12.48 4.87 6.05
C LEU A 89 13.86 4.69 6.70
N SER A 90 14.40 5.76 7.30
CA SER A 90 15.69 5.71 7.99
C SER A 90 15.65 4.88 9.28
N ASN A 91 14.52 4.88 10.00
CA ASN A 91 14.37 4.21 11.29
C ASN A 91 13.85 2.77 11.18
N ALA A 92 13.26 2.39 10.06
CA ALA A 92 12.78 1.03 9.83
C ALA A 92 13.93 0.01 9.78
N GLY A 93 13.68 -1.21 10.26
CA GLY A 93 14.62 -2.33 10.18
C GLY A 93 14.74 -2.88 8.76
N VAL A 94 13.60 -3.17 8.15
CA VAL A 94 13.46 -3.70 6.78
C VAL A 94 12.49 -2.83 6.00
N ILE A 95 12.73 -2.65 4.71
CA ILE A 95 11.82 -1.93 3.81
C ILE A 95 11.37 -2.86 2.70
N LEU A 96 10.05 -2.86 2.46
CA LEU A 96 9.42 -3.61 1.37
C LEU A 96 8.71 -2.63 0.42
N HIS A 97 8.87 -2.84 -0.87
CA HIS A 97 8.19 -2.04 -1.89
C HIS A 97 7.76 -2.90 -3.08
N ASN A 98 6.87 -2.38 -3.92
CA ASN A 98 6.40 -3.14 -5.08
C ASN A 98 7.48 -3.30 -6.16
N GLY A 99 8.18 -2.25 -6.47
CA GLY A 99 9.11 -2.18 -7.60
C GLY A 99 8.40 -1.81 -8.91
N LEU A 100 9.08 -2.03 -10.04
CA LEU A 100 8.59 -1.71 -11.40
C LEU A 100 8.16 -0.24 -11.54
N HIS A 101 8.79 0.65 -10.79
CA HIS A 101 8.50 2.09 -10.76
C HIS A 101 7.08 2.48 -10.29
N LEU A 102 6.37 1.60 -9.57
CA LEU A 102 5.09 1.97 -8.94
C LEU A 102 5.28 3.21 -8.06
N GLU A 103 6.31 3.19 -7.21
CA GLU A 103 6.68 4.30 -6.32
C GLU A 103 7.68 5.26 -6.99
N GLY A 104 7.38 5.69 -8.20
CA GLY A 104 8.34 6.36 -9.07
C GLY A 104 9.11 7.53 -8.45
N LYS A 105 8.45 8.34 -7.59
CA LYS A 105 9.09 9.47 -6.89
C LYS A 105 9.93 9.07 -5.68
N MET A 106 9.87 7.80 -5.25
CA MET A 106 10.65 7.28 -4.14
C MET A 106 11.85 6.45 -4.57
N THR A 107 12.00 6.14 -5.87
CA THR A 107 13.05 5.25 -6.39
C THR A 107 14.44 5.63 -5.87
N ASP A 108 14.84 6.90 -6.04
CA ASP A 108 16.16 7.37 -5.59
C ASP A 108 16.37 7.26 -4.07
N ILE A 109 15.28 7.42 -3.29
CA ILE A 109 15.32 7.32 -1.83
C ILE A 109 15.49 5.85 -1.44
N LEU A 110 14.72 4.96 -2.04
CA LEU A 110 14.79 3.51 -1.79
C LEU A 110 16.16 2.94 -2.16
N GLU A 111 16.73 3.35 -3.30
CA GLU A 111 18.08 2.96 -3.70
C GLU A 111 19.15 3.40 -2.68
N LYS A 112 19.09 4.65 -2.21
CA LYS A 112 20.04 5.16 -1.21
C LYS A 112 19.92 4.44 0.13
N VAL A 113 18.70 4.18 0.58
CA VAL A 113 18.45 3.45 1.83
C VAL A 113 18.88 2.01 1.70
N GLY A 114 18.69 1.38 0.54
CA GLY A 114 19.12 0.01 0.23
C GLY A 114 20.63 -0.23 0.30
N GLN A 115 21.44 0.85 0.25
CA GLN A 115 22.89 0.76 0.49
C GLN A 115 23.25 0.57 1.98
N GLN A 116 22.31 0.77 2.88
CA GLN A 116 22.56 0.82 4.33
C GLN A 116 21.77 -0.25 5.10
N LYS A 117 20.66 -0.73 4.56
CA LYS A 117 19.76 -1.69 5.21
C LYS A 117 19.03 -2.56 4.20
N PRO A 118 18.39 -3.67 4.63
CA PRO A 118 17.59 -4.53 3.76
C PRO A 118 16.42 -3.78 3.13
N VAL A 119 16.38 -3.76 1.79
CA VAL A 119 15.26 -3.27 0.97
C VAL A 119 14.91 -4.36 -0.03
N TYR A 120 13.64 -4.74 -0.10
CA TYR A 120 13.18 -5.81 -0.98
C TYR A 120 12.04 -5.32 -1.88
N ALA A 121 12.14 -5.57 -3.18
CA ALA A 121 11.09 -5.31 -4.15
C ALA A 121 10.30 -6.59 -4.42
N MET A 122 8.97 -6.55 -4.29
CA MET A 122 8.08 -7.69 -4.59
C MET A 122 8.31 -8.24 -6.00
N SER A 123 8.47 -7.33 -6.96
CA SER A 123 8.71 -7.66 -8.37
C SER A 123 10.04 -8.39 -8.64
N SER A 124 10.99 -8.40 -7.70
CA SER A 124 12.27 -9.12 -7.87
C SER A 124 12.11 -10.63 -7.98
N ALA A 125 10.97 -11.17 -7.56
CA ALA A 125 10.58 -12.57 -7.72
C ALA A 125 10.26 -12.95 -9.18
N LEU A 126 10.09 -11.96 -10.07
CA LEU A 126 9.56 -12.15 -11.43
C LEU A 126 10.63 -11.94 -12.49
N ARG A 127 10.48 -12.65 -13.60
CA ARG A 127 11.32 -12.52 -14.78
C ARG A 127 10.59 -11.69 -15.84
N SER A 128 11.31 -11.12 -16.80
CA SER A 128 10.73 -10.29 -17.86
C SER A 128 9.57 -10.94 -18.62
N HIS A 129 9.59 -12.27 -18.80
CA HIS A 129 8.50 -12.98 -19.47
C HIS A 129 7.22 -13.14 -18.62
N ASP A 130 7.30 -12.90 -17.32
CA ASP A 130 6.14 -12.87 -16.42
C ASP A 130 5.43 -11.52 -16.50
N LEU A 131 6.18 -10.48 -16.89
CA LEU A 131 5.74 -9.08 -16.84
C LEU A 131 5.04 -8.63 -18.12
N ILE A 132 4.13 -7.66 -18.00
CA ILE A 132 3.50 -6.99 -19.13
C ILE A 132 4.38 -5.79 -19.49
N GLU A 133 4.98 -5.80 -20.69
CA GLU A 133 5.79 -4.69 -21.20
C GLU A 133 4.86 -3.61 -21.75
N VAL A 134 5.03 -2.37 -21.27
CA VAL A 134 4.22 -1.20 -21.66
C VAL A 134 5.04 -0.13 -22.38
N GLY A 135 6.32 -0.38 -22.54
CA GLY A 135 7.27 0.47 -23.27
C GLY A 135 8.68 -0.12 -23.18
N PRO A 136 9.66 0.40 -23.90
CA PRO A 136 11.02 -0.15 -23.88
C PRO A 136 11.58 -0.26 -22.46
N ASN A 137 11.79 -1.49 -21.98
CA ASN A 137 12.24 -1.83 -20.62
C ASN A 137 11.35 -1.23 -19.51
N THR A 138 10.10 -0.97 -19.80
CA THR A 138 9.10 -0.46 -18.84
C THR A 138 7.99 -1.46 -18.72
N TYR A 139 7.66 -1.84 -17.51
CA TYR A 139 6.67 -2.88 -17.22
C TYR A 139 5.54 -2.34 -16.36
N ASP A 140 4.37 -2.92 -16.54
CA ASP A 140 3.20 -2.68 -15.71
C ASP A 140 3.51 -3.12 -14.26
N PRO A 141 3.34 -2.24 -13.26
CA PRO A 141 3.66 -2.55 -11.86
C PRO A 141 2.55 -3.29 -11.10
N HIS A 142 1.33 -3.40 -11.64
CA HIS A 142 0.12 -3.87 -10.93
C HIS A 142 0.04 -5.41 -10.84
N ILE A 143 1.14 -6.03 -10.42
CA ILE A 143 1.35 -7.50 -10.43
C ILE A 143 0.43 -8.26 -9.48
N TRP A 144 -0.12 -7.62 -8.46
CA TRP A 144 -0.96 -8.25 -7.42
C TRP A 144 -2.34 -8.67 -7.91
N PHE A 145 -2.76 -8.21 -9.08
CA PHE A 145 -4.04 -8.58 -9.66
C PHE A 145 -4.05 -9.95 -10.37
N ASP A 146 -2.88 -10.51 -10.67
CA ASP A 146 -2.73 -11.93 -11.02
C ASP A 146 -2.33 -12.68 -9.74
N LEU A 147 -3.32 -13.30 -9.07
CA LEU A 147 -3.09 -13.96 -7.78
C LEU A 147 -2.09 -15.12 -7.86
N GLN A 148 -1.94 -15.78 -9.01
CA GLN A 148 -0.91 -16.81 -9.19
C GLN A 148 0.50 -16.19 -9.28
N LEU A 149 0.60 -15.04 -9.95
CA LEU A 149 1.85 -14.30 -10.02
C LEU A 149 2.22 -13.72 -8.64
N TRP A 150 1.23 -13.15 -7.95
CA TRP A 150 1.41 -12.62 -6.61
C TRP A 150 1.82 -13.69 -5.61
N ASN A 151 1.25 -14.88 -5.70
CA ASN A 151 1.63 -16.03 -4.86
C ASN A 151 3.13 -16.38 -4.99
N ARG A 152 3.70 -16.27 -6.19
CA ARG A 152 5.16 -16.41 -6.39
C ARG A 152 5.94 -15.28 -5.70
N CYS A 153 5.48 -14.04 -5.80
CA CYS A 153 6.10 -12.91 -5.12
C CYS A 153 6.09 -13.09 -3.60
N VAL A 154 4.97 -13.56 -3.04
CA VAL A 154 4.81 -13.86 -1.61
C VAL A 154 5.75 -14.98 -1.18
N GLY A 155 5.95 -16.00 -2.03
CA GLY A 155 6.90 -17.10 -1.76
C GLY A 155 8.34 -16.61 -1.60
N GLU A 156 8.80 -15.77 -2.50
CA GLU A 156 10.15 -15.18 -2.42
C GLU A 156 10.27 -14.15 -1.28
N LEU A 157 9.20 -13.39 -0.99
CA LEU A 157 9.14 -12.53 0.19
C LEU A 157 9.29 -13.34 1.49
N ALA A 158 8.60 -14.49 1.59
CA ALA A 158 8.73 -15.38 2.76
C ALA A 158 10.18 -15.86 2.96
N LEU A 159 10.88 -16.21 1.88
CA LEU A 159 12.30 -16.58 1.95
C LEU A 159 13.19 -15.42 2.41
N PHE A 160 12.95 -14.23 1.89
CA PHE A 160 13.64 -13.01 2.32
C PHE A 160 13.40 -12.73 3.81
N LEU A 161 12.14 -12.73 4.25
CA LEU A 161 11.77 -12.46 5.65
C LEU A 161 12.31 -13.52 6.63
N LYS A 162 12.40 -14.79 6.23
CA LYS A 162 13.07 -15.85 7.03
C LYS A 162 14.55 -15.54 7.23
N GLY A 163 15.20 -14.89 6.28
CA GLY A 163 16.59 -14.42 6.41
C GLY A 163 16.73 -13.26 7.40
N GLU A 164 15.82 -12.29 7.35
CA GLU A 164 15.84 -11.12 8.22
C GLU A 164 15.35 -11.42 9.65
N PHE A 165 14.42 -12.36 9.81
CA PHE A 165 13.81 -12.76 11.08
C PHE A 165 13.99 -14.28 11.33
N PRO A 166 15.23 -14.79 11.44
CA PRO A 166 15.49 -16.24 11.55
C PRO A 166 14.83 -16.91 12.76
N GLN A 167 14.61 -16.16 13.85
CA GLN A 167 13.91 -16.65 15.06
C GLN A 167 12.42 -16.91 14.80
N HIS A 168 11.84 -16.32 13.77
CA HIS A 168 10.43 -16.48 13.37
C HIS A 168 10.25 -17.37 12.11
N SER A 169 11.33 -18.00 11.64
CA SER A 169 11.34 -18.75 10.37
C SER A 169 10.24 -19.81 10.25
N ALA A 170 9.95 -20.55 11.35
CA ALA A 170 8.91 -21.56 11.36
C ALA A 170 7.49 -20.95 11.29
N ALA A 171 7.26 -19.84 11.97
CA ALA A 171 5.98 -19.11 11.91
C ALA A 171 5.74 -18.53 10.51
N ILE A 172 6.77 -17.88 9.92
CA ILE A 172 6.70 -17.34 8.56
C ILE A 172 6.38 -18.45 7.54
N GLU A 173 6.99 -19.63 7.69
CA GLU A 173 6.73 -20.75 6.80
C GLU A 173 5.28 -21.25 6.92
N SER A 174 4.78 -21.42 8.14
CA SER A 174 3.38 -21.83 8.38
C SER A 174 2.40 -20.81 7.81
N ASN A 175 2.59 -19.53 8.12
CA ASN A 175 1.73 -18.45 7.65
C ASN A 175 1.74 -18.32 6.13
N ALA A 176 2.92 -18.52 5.50
CA ALA A 176 3.03 -18.52 4.04
C ALA A 176 2.19 -19.64 3.41
N MET A 177 2.20 -20.86 3.98
CA MET A 177 1.39 -21.97 3.47
C MET A 177 -0.11 -21.67 3.58
N ASP A 178 -0.54 -21.08 4.69
CA ASP A 178 -1.93 -20.69 4.88
C ASP A 178 -2.35 -19.62 3.87
N TYR A 179 -1.55 -18.55 3.72
CA TYR A 179 -1.83 -17.47 2.78
C TYR A 179 -1.79 -17.93 1.31
N PHE A 180 -0.88 -18.84 0.94
CA PHE A 180 -0.86 -19.46 -0.38
C PHE A 180 -2.17 -20.20 -0.69
N SER A 181 -2.68 -20.93 0.30
CA SER A 181 -3.94 -21.66 0.14
C SER A 181 -5.13 -20.71 -0.06
N GLU A 182 -5.14 -19.58 0.66
CA GLU A 182 -6.17 -18.55 0.52
C GLU A 182 -6.11 -17.84 -0.86
N LEU A 183 -4.90 -17.50 -1.34
CA LEU A 183 -4.72 -16.90 -2.66
C LEU A 183 -5.17 -17.86 -3.78
N VAL A 184 -4.84 -19.14 -3.68
CA VAL A 184 -5.30 -20.15 -4.63
C VAL A 184 -6.82 -20.30 -4.59
N ALA A 185 -7.42 -20.37 -3.41
CA ALA A 185 -8.87 -20.48 -3.27
C ALA A 185 -9.60 -19.28 -3.88
N ALA A 186 -9.13 -18.06 -3.63
CA ALA A 186 -9.71 -16.84 -4.22
C ALA A 186 -9.57 -16.81 -5.75
N HIS A 187 -8.42 -17.26 -6.27
CA HIS A 187 -8.19 -17.40 -7.71
C HIS A 187 -9.19 -18.39 -8.33
N ASP A 188 -9.27 -19.59 -7.78
CA ASP A 188 -10.11 -20.68 -8.31
C ASP A 188 -11.60 -20.31 -8.25
N GLU A 189 -12.05 -19.67 -7.17
CA GLU A 189 -13.42 -19.21 -7.03
C GLU A 189 -13.77 -18.22 -8.16
N PHE A 190 -12.91 -17.26 -8.44
CA PHE A 190 -13.16 -16.31 -9.52
C PHE A 190 -13.07 -16.95 -10.91
N VAL A 191 -12.14 -17.87 -11.13
CA VAL A 191 -12.03 -18.65 -12.39
C VAL A 191 -13.33 -19.40 -12.67
N LEU A 192 -13.91 -20.04 -11.65
CA LEU A 192 -15.20 -20.72 -11.80
C LEU A 192 -16.32 -19.74 -12.16
N ALA A 193 -16.39 -18.60 -11.47
CA ALA A 193 -17.44 -17.62 -11.70
C ALA A 193 -17.34 -16.94 -13.08
N ILE A 194 -16.14 -16.56 -13.51
CA ILE A 194 -15.92 -15.87 -14.80
C ILE A 194 -16.17 -16.79 -15.98
N ASN A 195 -15.92 -18.11 -15.83
CA ASN A 195 -16.18 -19.06 -16.90
C ASN A 195 -17.66 -19.25 -17.25
N GLU A 196 -18.56 -18.87 -16.36
CA GLU A 196 -20.01 -18.80 -16.64
C GLU A 196 -20.42 -17.57 -17.46
N VAL A 197 -19.54 -16.57 -17.60
CA VAL A 197 -19.78 -15.34 -18.34
C VAL A 197 -19.30 -15.54 -19.79
N PRO A 198 -20.08 -15.20 -20.83
CA PRO A 198 -19.63 -15.29 -22.22
C PRO A 198 -18.42 -14.35 -22.49
N ASP A 199 -17.41 -14.81 -23.19
CA ASP A 199 -16.20 -14.02 -23.53
C ASP A 199 -16.52 -12.71 -24.23
N SER A 200 -17.62 -12.67 -25.03
CA SER A 200 -18.03 -11.50 -25.81
C SER A 200 -18.41 -10.29 -24.96
N VAL A 201 -18.76 -10.50 -23.67
CA VAL A 201 -19.14 -9.41 -22.74
C VAL A 201 -18.08 -9.13 -21.69
N ARG A 202 -16.99 -9.90 -21.65
CA ARG A 202 -15.90 -9.71 -20.67
C ARG A 202 -15.02 -8.51 -21.05
N ALA A 203 -15.52 -7.31 -20.78
CA ALA A 203 -14.75 -6.09 -20.93
C ALA A 203 -14.92 -5.17 -19.73
N LEU A 204 -13.82 -4.57 -19.28
CA LEU A 204 -13.71 -3.73 -18.09
C LEU A 204 -13.17 -2.35 -18.48
N VAL A 205 -13.83 -1.28 -18.06
CA VAL A 205 -13.34 0.10 -18.21
C VAL A 205 -13.12 0.72 -16.84
N THR A 206 -11.92 1.21 -16.59
CA THR A 206 -11.44 1.76 -15.31
C THR A 206 -10.85 3.16 -15.47
N ALA A 207 -10.61 3.85 -14.36
CA ALA A 207 -10.04 5.21 -14.38
C ALA A 207 -8.59 5.23 -14.86
N HIS A 208 -7.78 4.22 -14.50
CA HIS A 208 -6.44 4.04 -15.07
C HIS A 208 -6.18 2.57 -15.41
N ASP A 209 -5.10 2.28 -16.10
CA ASP A 209 -4.75 0.93 -16.57
C ASP A 209 -4.01 0.13 -15.49
N ALA A 210 -4.73 -0.20 -14.40
CA ALA A 210 -4.21 -1.02 -13.31
C ALA A 210 -4.58 -2.51 -13.43
N PHE A 211 -5.52 -2.87 -14.29
CA PHE A 211 -6.12 -4.20 -14.31
C PHE A 211 -5.62 -5.09 -15.44
N SER A 212 -4.51 -4.75 -16.12
CA SER A 212 -4.00 -5.52 -17.25
C SER A 212 -3.56 -6.95 -16.85
N TYR A 213 -2.93 -7.13 -15.67
CA TYR A 213 -2.64 -8.48 -15.15
C TYR A 213 -3.90 -9.26 -14.80
N PHE A 214 -4.92 -8.59 -14.24
CA PHE A 214 -6.24 -9.20 -14.01
C PHE A 214 -6.88 -9.65 -15.32
N GLY A 215 -6.87 -8.77 -16.33
CA GLY A 215 -7.38 -9.08 -17.67
C GLY A 215 -6.70 -10.31 -18.28
N ARG A 216 -5.35 -10.37 -18.19
CA ARG A 216 -4.53 -11.48 -18.66
C ARG A 216 -4.85 -12.79 -17.93
N ALA A 217 -4.97 -12.75 -16.61
CA ALA A 217 -5.20 -13.94 -15.79
C ALA A 217 -6.60 -14.55 -15.98
N TYR A 218 -7.60 -13.70 -16.23
CA TYR A 218 -9.02 -14.13 -16.21
C TYR A 218 -9.74 -13.96 -17.54
N GLY A 219 -9.04 -13.62 -18.61
CA GLY A 219 -9.62 -13.51 -19.95
C GLY A 219 -10.62 -12.36 -20.09
N ILE A 220 -10.29 -11.19 -19.49
CA ILE A 220 -11.12 -9.98 -19.54
C ILE A 220 -10.36 -8.92 -20.35
N GLU A 221 -11.03 -8.29 -21.32
CA GLU A 221 -10.47 -7.15 -22.04
C GLU A 221 -10.51 -5.90 -21.15
N VAL A 222 -9.35 -5.33 -20.83
CA VAL A 222 -9.25 -4.17 -19.93
C VAL A 222 -8.94 -2.92 -20.74
N HIS A 223 -9.60 -1.80 -20.40
CA HIS A 223 -9.36 -0.50 -20.97
C HIS A 223 -9.31 0.56 -19.87
N GLY A 224 -8.11 1.05 -19.55
CA GLY A 224 -7.92 2.20 -18.66
C GLY A 224 -8.09 3.51 -19.41
N LEU A 225 -8.83 4.47 -18.84
CA LEU A 225 -8.96 5.81 -19.40
C LEU A 225 -7.62 6.58 -19.36
N GLN A 226 -6.91 6.48 -18.23
CA GLN A 226 -5.51 6.92 -18.10
C GLN A 226 -4.59 5.72 -18.35
N GLY A 227 -3.33 6.00 -18.72
CA GLY A 227 -2.30 4.97 -18.84
C GLY A 227 -1.93 4.34 -17.49
N ILE A 228 -0.88 3.52 -17.51
CA ILE A 228 -0.37 2.76 -16.36
C ILE A 228 -0.06 3.64 -15.14
N SER A 229 0.40 4.87 -15.34
CA SER A 229 0.68 5.80 -14.24
C SER A 229 -0.33 6.94 -14.23
N THR A 230 -0.99 7.13 -13.11
CA THR A 230 -1.92 8.25 -12.84
C THR A 230 -1.21 9.61 -12.80
N ALA A 231 0.12 9.64 -12.70
CA ALA A 231 0.91 10.87 -12.78
C ALA A 231 0.94 11.47 -14.21
N ALA A 232 0.56 10.68 -15.22
CA ALA A 232 0.43 11.15 -16.61
C ALA A 232 -1.00 11.68 -16.85
N GLU A 233 -1.11 12.82 -17.54
CA GLU A 233 -2.41 13.37 -17.93
C GLU A 233 -2.95 12.60 -19.16
N PHE A 234 -4.26 12.37 -19.20
CA PHE A 234 -4.95 11.85 -20.38
C PHE A 234 -5.50 13.01 -21.22
N GLY A 235 -5.60 12.78 -22.52
CA GLY A 235 -6.03 13.80 -23.48
C GLY A 235 -7.44 13.57 -24.03
N ILE A 236 -7.90 14.52 -24.87
CA ILE A 236 -9.21 14.41 -25.56
C ILE A 236 -9.30 13.15 -26.43
N ARG A 237 -8.16 12.69 -26.99
CA ARG A 237 -8.11 11.47 -27.80
C ARG A 237 -8.43 10.25 -26.96
N ASP A 238 -7.87 10.14 -25.76
CA ASP A 238 -8.07 9.01 -24.86
C ASP A 238 -9.53 8.95 -24.41
N MET A 239 -10.11 10.10 -24.05
CA MET A 239 -11.53 10.24 -23.74
C MET A 239 -12.42 9.80 -24.90
N THR A 240 -12.09 10.23 -26.13
CA THR A 240 -12.89 9.90 -27.31
C THR A 240 -12.79 8.42 -27.67
N SER A 241 -11.61 7.81 -27.57
CA SER A 241 -11.41 6.39 -27.84
C SER A 241 -12.07 5.51 -26.78
N SER A 242 -12.02 5.90 -25.50
CA SER A 242 -12.68 5.17 -24.41
C SER A 242 -14.20 5.23 -24.55
N ALA A 243 -14.76 6.40 -24.88
CA ALA A 243 -16.20 6.51 -25.15
C ALA A 243 -16.63 5.65 -26.35
N GLN A 244 -15.80 5.60 -27.41
CA GLN A 244 -16.08 4.75 -28.57
C GLN A 244 -16.01 3.26 -28.21
N PHE A 245 -14.99 2.85 -27.44
CA PHE A 245 -14.85 1.47 -26.95
C PHE A 245 -16.08 1.02 -26.17
N ILE A 246 -16.61 1.85 -25.27
CA ILE A 246 -17.81 1.58 -24.48
C ILE A 246 -19.01 1.33 -25.41
N LEU A 247 -19.18 2.18 -26.44
CA LEU A 247 -20.28 2.06 -27.39
C LEU A 247 -20.15 0.81 -28.26
N ASP A 248 -18.96 0.54 -28.80
CA ASP A 248 -18.69 -0.60 -29.69
C ASP A 248 -18.89 -1.94 -28.97
N ARG A 249 -18.53 -1.97 -27.68
CA ARG A 249 -18.70 -3.16 -26.82
C ARG A 249 -20.06 -3.20 -26.11
N ASN A 250 -20.91 -2.18 -26.29
CA ASN A 250 -22.20 -2.03 -25.61
C ASN A 250 -22.11 -2.21 -24.09
N LEU A 251 -21.06 -1.62 -23.48
CA LEU A 251 -20.85 -1.75 -22.04
C LEU A 251 -21.85 -0.90 -21.25
N SER A 252 -22.43 -1.50 -20.21
CA SER A 252 -23.40 -0.85 -19.35
C SER A 252 -22.78 -0.16 -18.14
N THR A 253 -21.52 -0.45 -17.83
CA THR A 253 -20.87 -0.02 -16.59
C THR A 253 -19.39 0.34 -16.83
N VAL A 254 -18.95 1.42 -16.21
CA VAL A 254 -17.54 1.83 -16.06
C VAL A 254 -17.24 1.99 -14.57
N PHE A 255 -15.97 1.90 -14.17
CA PHE A 255 -15.62 1.89 -12.76
C PHE A 255 -14.70 3.05 -12.38
N ILE A 256 -15.00 3.66 -11.24
CA ILE A 256 -14.05 4.52 -10.51
C ILE A 256 -13.17 3.65 -9.63
N GLU A 257 -12.09 4.22 -9.14
CA GLU A 257 -11.15 3.55 -8.27
C GLU A 257 -10.96 4.35 -6.98
N THR A 258 -10.69 3.66 -5.87
CA THR A 258 -10.62 4.29 -4.55
C THR A 258 -9.41 5.21 -4.39
N SER A 259 -8.33 4.96 -5.13
CA SER A 259 -7.08 5.74 -5.11
C SER A 259 -7.01 6.86 -6.17
N VAL A 260 -7.96 6.89 -7.12
CA VAL A 260 -7.96 7.82 -8.27
C VAL A 260 -9.17 8.76 -8.23
N ASN A 261 -8.98 10.00 -8.71
CA ASN A 261 -10.07 10.98 -8.76
C ASN A 261 -11.18 10.55 -9.74
N SER A 262 -12.43 10.52 -9.28
CA SER A 262 -13.60 10.07 -10.06
C SER A 262 -13.97 10.96 -11.26
N LYS A 263 -13.53 12.22 -11.29
CA LYS A 263 -13.92 13.20 -12.31
C LYS A 263 -13.64 12.77 -13.74
N SER A 264 -12.60 11.96 -13.95
CA SER A 264 -12.26 11.44 -15.27
C SER A 264 -13.31 10.48 -15.79
N ILE A 265 -13.80 9.60 -14.94
CA ILE A 265 -14.88 8.63 -15.27
C ILE A 265 -16.24 9.32 -15.37
N GLU A 266 -16.51 10.33 -14.55
CA GLU A 266 -17.73 11.16 -14.67
C GLU A 266 -17.76 11.87 -16.04
N ALA A 267 -16.64 12.47 -16.46
CA ALA A 267 -16.52 13.07 -17.79
C ALA A 267 -16.64 12.04 -18.95
N LEU A 268 -16.12 10.81 -18.74
CA LEU A 268 -16.27 9.73 -19.70
C LEU A 268 -17.74 9.31 -19.84
N GLN A 269 -18.48 9.21 -18.74
CA GLN A 269 -19.92 8.95 -18.77
C GLN A 269 -20.66 10.01 -19.58
N GLU A 270 -20.39 11.31 -19.35
CA GLU A 270 -20.98 12.41 -20.11
C GLU A 270 -20.62 12.32 -21.61
N ALA A 271 -19.37 11.97 -21.95
CA ALA A 271 -18.93 11.82 -23.34
C ALA A 271 -19.67 10.67 -24.06
N VAL A 272 -19.95 9.57 -23.38
CA VAL A 272 -20.77 8.45 -23.90
C VAL A 272 -22.21 8.91 -24.13
N GLU A 273 -22.79 9.64 -23.18
CA GLU A 273 -24.16 10.17 -23.28
C GLU A 273 -24.32 11.15 -24.46
N GLN A 274 -23.32 12.05 -24.68
CA GLN A 274 -23.30 12.95 -25.81
C GLN A 274 -23.26 12.23 -27.16
N LYS A 275 -22.72 11.03 -27.22
CA LYS A 275 -22.72 10.15 -28.40
C LYS A 275 -24.00 9.29 -28.52
N GLY A 276 -24.98 9.47 -27.64
CA GLY A 276 -26.28 8.76 -27.65
C GLY A 276 -26.23 7.40 -26.93
N GLY A 277 -25.12 7.04 -26.27
CA GLY A 277 -25.01 5.86 -25.43
C GLY A 277 -25.55 6.06 -24.01
N LYS A 278 -25.53 4.98 -23.24
CA LYS A 278 -25.84 5.02 -21.80
C LYS A 278 -24.87 4.11 -21.08
N VAL A 279 -24.20 4.65 -20.07
CA VAL A 279 -23.32 3.88 -19.19
C VAL A 279 -23.49 4.37 -17.76
N ARG A 280 -23.45 3.47 -16.80
CA ARG A 280 -23.46 3.80 -15.36
C ARG A 280 -22.09 3.70 -14.76
N ILE A 281 -21.84 4.45 -13.70
CA ILE A 281 -20.65 4.27 -12.86
C ILE A 281 -20.96 3.16 -11.83
N GLY A 282 -20.15 2.14 -11.82
CA GLY A 282 -20.22 1.03 -10.86
C GLY A 282 -19.70 1.41 -9.48
N ALA A 283 -19.77 0.46 -8.54
CA ALA A 283 -19.13 0.64 -7.24
C ALA A 283 -17.61 0.84 -7.40
N PRO A 284 -16.96 1.61 -6.53
CA PRO A 284 -15.51 1.81 -6.60
C PRO A 284 -14.74 0.49 -6.53
N LEU A 285 -13.71 0.34 -7.36
CA LEU A 285 -12.78 -0.78 -7.28
C LEU A 285 -11.54 -0.37 -6.47
N PHE A 286 -10.98 -1.31 -5.76
CA PHE A 286 -9.68 -1.16 -5.12
C PHE A 286 -8.59 -1.48 -6.14
N SER A 287 -7.74 -0.51 -6.48
CA SER A 287 -6.62 -0.69 -7.41
C SER A 287 -5.28 -0.65 -6.69
N ASP A 288 -4.71 0.53 -6.49
CA ASP A 288 -3.34 0.71 -5.96
C ASP A 288 -3.27 0.74 -4.44
N ALA A 289 -4.43 0.81 -3.78
CA ALA A 289 -4.54 0.81 -2.34
C ALA A 289 -5.69 -0.10 -1.89
N LEU A 290 -5.47 -0.76 -0.76
CA LEU A 290 -6.49 -1.56 -0.09
C LEU A 290 -7.48 -0.68 0.68
N GLY A 291 -8.55 -1.28 1.18
CA GLY A 291 -9.55 -0.63 2.01
C GLY A 291 -9.01 -0.12 3.35
N ALA A 292 -9.85 0.63 4.05
CA ALA A 292 -9.51 1.14 5.37
C ALA A 292 -9.34 0.00 6.38
N GLU A 293 -8.48 0.21 7.37
CA GLU A 293 -8.27 -0.75 8.45
C GLU A 293 -9.59 -1.10 9.14
N GLY A 294 -9.78 -2.39 9.43
CA GLY A 294 -11.00 -2.92 10.03
C GLY A 294 -12.13 -3.21 9.03
N THR A 295 -11.95 -2.94 7.74
CA THR A 295 -12.88 -3.40 6.69
C THR A 295 -12.41 -4.73 6.08
N PRO A 296 -13.29 -5.51 5.46
CA PRO A 296 -12.89 -6.73 4.73
C PRO A 296 -11.83 -6.44 3.65
N GLU A 297 -11.95 -5.31 2.98
CA GLU A 297 -11.09 -4.88 1.89
C GLU A 297 -9.72 -4.33 2.36
N ALA A 298 -9.46 -4.32 3.67
CA ALA A 298 -8.15 -4.00 4.22
C ALA A 298 -7.08 -5.06 3.89
N THR A 299 -7.48 -6.22 3.37
CA THR A 299 -6.61 -7.28 2.85
C THR A 299 -6.72 -7.37 1.33
N LEU A 300 -5.67 -7.89 0.67
CA LEU A 300 -5.69 -8.10 -0.77
C LEU A 300 -6.83 -9.05 -1.19
N ILE A 301 -7.02 -10.15 -0.48
CA ILE A 301 -8.09 -11.11 -0.78
C ILE A 301 -9.46 -10.46 -0.63
N GLY A 302 -9.68 -9.67 0.41
CA GLY A 302 -10.94 -8.95 0.59
C GLY A 302 -11.21 -7.91 -0.49
N ALA A 303 -10.19 -7.12 -0.87
CA ALA A 303 -10.28 -6.16 -1.98
C ALA A 303 -10.51 -6.87 -3.33
N PHE A 304 -9.80 -7.98 -3.59
CA PHE A 304 -9.99 -8.80 -4.77
C PHE A 304 -11.41 -9.37 -4.84
N THR A 305 -11.90 -9.93 -3.74
CA THR A 305 -13.28 -10.46 -3.65
C THR A 305 -14.32 -9.36 -3.91
N HIS A 306 -14.14 -8.18 -3.32
CA HIS A 306 -15.01 -7.04 -3.63
C HIS A 306 -14.99 -6.72 -5.12
N ASN A 307 -13.81 -6.53 -5.70
CA ASN A 307 -13.65 -6.18 -7.10
C ASN A 307 -14.33 -7.21 -8.02
N THR A 308 -14.06 -8.50 -7.80
CA THR A 308 -14.62 -9.57 -8.64
C THR A 308 -16.14 -9.63 -8.59
N ILE A 309 -16.75 -9.42 -7.41
CA ILE A 309 -18.20 -9.32 -7.25
C ILE A 309 -18.75 -8.14 -8.05
N GLN A 310 -18.13 -6.95 -8.01
CA GLN A 310 -18.60 -5.79 -8.74
C GLN A 310 -18.44 -5.94 -10.26
N ILE A 311 -17.32 -6.52 -10.69
CA ILE A 311 -17.02 -6.79 -12.11
C ILE A 311 -18.03 -7.81 -12.67
N LEU A 312 -18.27 -8.93 -11.99
CA LEU A 312 -19.27 -9.93 -12.43
C LEU A 312 -20.68 -9.34 -12.55
N LYS A 313 -21.08 -8.45 -11.64
CA LYS A 313 -22.36 -7.74 -11.72
C LYS A 313 -22.47 -6.83 -12.95
N SER A 314 -21.37 -6.36 -13.50
CA SER A 314 -21.38 -5.48 -14.68
C SER A 314 -21.59 -6.20 -15.99
N PHE A 315 -21.40 -7.52 -16.01
CA PHE A 315 -21.60 -8.37 -17.19
C PHE A 315 -23.04 -8.88 -17.37
N ASN A 316 -23.92 -8.59 -16.38
CA ASN A 316 -25.33 -9.00 -16.38
C ASN A 316 -26.30 -7.91 -16.84
#